data_1ef6fd4943fc1cb48f765334a9a5d9ea
#
_entry.id   1ef6fd4943fc1cb48f765334a9a5d9ea
#
_cell.length_a   1.000
_cell.length_b   1.000
_cell.length_c   1.000
_cell.angle_alpha   90.00
_cell.angle_beta   90.00
_cell.angle_gamma   90.00
#
_symmetry.space_group_name_H-M   'P 1'
#
loop_
_entity.id
_entity.type
_entity.pdbx_description
1 polymer ?
#
loop_
_entity_poly.entity_id
_entity_poly.type
_entity_poly.pdbx_seq_one_letter_code
_entity_poly.pdbx_strand_id
1 'polypeptide(L)'
;MKSIIARALCLSILLAILPASLQARTPISRERAESTALRLVRGGSIVSGELERENGRLVWLFDVSIPGSRNLREIQVDARTGAVVSNTLETPSDR
;
A
#
# COMPACT_ATOMS: atom_id res chain seq x y z
N MET A 1 27.41 -36.54 16.93
CA MET A 1 26.44 -35.73 17.69
C MET A 1 26.67 -34.23 17.57
N LYS A 2 27.88 -33.75 17.77
CA LYS A 2 28.19 -32.29 17.68
C LYS A 2 27.95 -31.72 16.29
N SER A 3 28.17 -32.47 15.21
CA SER A 3 27.97 -32.02 13.83
C SER A 3 26.50 -31.85 13.45
N ILE A 4 25.58 -32.60 14.06
CA ILE A 4 24.13 -32.47 13.80
C ILE A 4 23.58 -31.21 14.42
N ILE A 5 24.03 -30.80 15.61
CA ILE A 5 23.64 -29.60 16.27
C ILE A 5 24.12 -28.34 15.52
N ALA A 6 25.35 -28.39 15.00
CA ALA A 6 25.92 -27.33 14.18
C ALA A 6 25.12 -27.09 12.88
N ARG A 7 24.66 -28.19 12.25
CA ARG A 7 23.83 -28.07 11.02
C ARG A 7 22.47 -27.45 11.28
N ALA A 8 21.84 -27.76 12.40
CA ALA A 8 20.56 -27.18 12.79
C ALA A 8 20.68 -25.67 13.04
N LEU A 9 21.76 -25.25 13.68
CA LEU A 9 22.04 -23.83 13.91
C LEU A 9 22.28 -23.07 12.61
N CYS A 10 22.97 -23.66 11.63
CA CYS A 10 23.19 -23.04 10.31
C CYS A 10 21.89 -22.82 9.55
N LEU A 11 20.96 -23.78 9.61
CA LEU A 11 19.64 -23.65 8.98
C LEU A 11 18.81 -22.50 9.57
N SER A 12 18.86 -22.35 10.90
CA SER A 12 18.15 -21.26 11.59
C SER A 12 18.70 -19.88 11.19
N ILE A 13 20.02 -19.78 11.06
CA ILE A 13 20.68 -18.53 10.63
C ILE A 13 20.32 -18.18 9.20
N LEU A 14 20.22 -19.17 8.29
CA LEU A 14 19.84 -18.94 6.90
C LEU A 14 18.43 -18.35 6.77
N LEU A 15 17.47 -18.79 7.58
CA LEU A 15 16.12 -18.26 7.61
C LEU A 15 16.10 -16.80 8.08
N ALA A 16 17.01 -16.41 8.98
CA ALA A 16 17.10 -15.06 9.51
C ALA A 16 17.74 -14.07 8.53
N ILE A 17 18.41 -14.54 7.48
CA ILE A 17 19.14 -13.71 6.51
C ILE A 17 18.33 -13.42 5.26
N LEU A 18 17.02 -13.72 5.22
CA LEU A 18 16.18 -13.38 4.08
C LEU A 18 16.22 -11.86 3.86
N PRO A 19 16.58 -11.40 2.66
CA PRO A 19 16.72 -9.96 2.42
C PRO A 19 15.37 -9.26 2.57
N ALA A 20 15.38 -8.13 3.27
CA ALA A 20 14.20 -7.29 3.46
C ALA A 20 13.53 -6.89 2.14
N SER A 21 14.29 -6.81 1.04
CA SER A 21 13.79 -6.50 -0.29
C SER A 21 12.77 -7.52 -0.82
N LEU A 22 12.86 -8.79 -0.42
CA LEU A 22 11.88 -9.80 -0.80
C LEU A 22 10.54 -9.57 -0.09
N GLN A 23 10.58 -9.14 1.17
CA GLN A 23 9.38 -8.82 1.95
C GLN A 23 8.72 -7.53 1.44
N ALA A 24 9.53 -6.56 0.99
CA ALA A 24 9.06 -5.28 0.48
C ALA A 24 8.43 -5.37 -0.92
N ARG A 25 8.55 -6.51 -1.62
CA ARG A 25 7.98 -6.68 -2.98
C ARG A 25 6.50 -7.00 -2.99
N THR A 26 5.97 -7.54 -1.89
CA THR A 26 4.56 -7.85 -1.79
C THR A 26 3.77 -6.60 -1.51
N PRO A 27 2.84 -6.20 -2.41
CA PRO A 27 2.01 -5.04 -2.15
C PRO A 27 1.11 -5.26 -0.94
N ILE A 28 0.76 -4.18 -0.25
CA ILE A 28 -0.30 -4.24 0.75
C ILE A 28 -1.63 -4.56 0.04
N SER A 29 -2.57 -5.14 0.76
CA SER A 29 -3.87 -5.48 0.19
C SER A 29 -4.64 -4.21 -0.19
N ARG A 30 -5.56 -4.35 -1.14
CA ARG A 30 -6.46 -3.27 -1.51
C ARG A 30 -7.26 -2.79 -0.31
N GLU A 31 -7.77 -3.70 0.51
CA GLU A 31 -8.58 -3.38 1.69
C GLU A 31 -7.81 -2.54 2.70
N ARG A 32 -6.54 -2.87 2.91
CA ARG A 32 -5.68 -2.09 3.79
C ARG A 32 -5.44 -0.69 3.24
N ALA A 33 -5.17 -0.58 1.95
CA ALA A 33 -4.97 0.70 1.28
C ALA A 33 -6.25 1.55 1.29
N GLU A 34 -7.42 0.93 1.07
CA GLU A 34 -8.71 1.60 1.15
C GLU A 34 -8.95 2.16 2.55
N SER A 35 -8.67 1.39 3.59
CA SER A 35 -8.79 1.87 4.97
C SER A 35 -7.95 3.11 5.21
N THR A 36 -6.73 3.13 4.68
CA THR A 36 -5.84 4.29 4.79
C THR A 36 -6.46 5.51 4.09
N ALA A 37 -6.95 5.33 2.87
CA ALA A 37 -7.57 6.41 2.10
C ALA A 37 -8.83 6.94 2.78
N LEU A 38 -9.70 6.06 3.28
CA LEU A 38 -10.97 6.44 3.91
C LEU A 38 -10.78 7.21 5.21
N ARG A 39 -9.67 7.00 5.93
CA ARG A 39 -9.36 7.79 7.11
C ARG A 39 -9.13 9.27 6.79
N LEU A 40 -8.81 9.60 5.54
CA LEU A 40 -8.54 10.97 5.12
C LEU A 40 -9.80 11.71 4.68
N VAL A 41 -10.91 11.00 4.47
CA VAL A 41 -12.17 11.59 4.00
C VAL A 41 -13.31 11.10 4.88
N ARG A 42 -13.62 11.86 5.90
CA ARG A 42 -14.69 11.50 6.84
C ARG A 42 -16.01 11.29 6.09
N GLY A 43 -16.59 10.10 6.24
CA GLY A 43 -17.84 9.73 5.58
C GLY A 43 -17.72 9.47 4.09
N GLY A 44 -16.50 9.45 3.54
CA GLY A 44 -16.27 9.19 2.13
C GLY A 44 -16.50 7.72 1.75
N SER A 45 -16.56 7.49 0.45
CA SER A 45 -16.68 6.14 -0.13
C SER A 45 -15.69 5.99 -1.27
N ILE A 46 -15.17 4.78 -1.43
CA ILE A 46 -14.30 4.47 -2.57
C ILE A 46 -15.15 4.41 -3.84
N VAL A 47 -14.86 5.28 -4.79
CA VAL A 47 -15.52 5.30 -6.11
C VAL A 47 -14.79 4.39 -7.08
N SER A 48 -13.46 4.44 -7.08
CA SER A 48 -12.60 3.59 -7.90
C SER A 48 -11.29 3.35 -7.21
N GLY A 49 -10.60 2.28 -7.58
CA GLY A 49 -9.30 1.96 -7.03
C GLY A 49 -8.51 1.09 -8.00
N GLU A 50 -7.26 1.45 -8.21
CA GLU A 50 -6.36 0.75 -9.13
C GLU A 50 -4.96 0.65 -8.54
N LEU A 51 -4.27 -0.43 -8.86
CA LEU A 51 -2.85 -0.59 -8.55
C LEU A 51 -2.07 -0.11 -9.77
N GLU A 52 -1.26 0.92 -9.59
CA GLU A 52 -0.55 1.57 -10.68
C GLU A 52 0.93 1.78 -10.35
N ARG A 53 1.70 1.99 -11.40
CA ARG A 53 3.10 2.39 -11.24
C ARG A 53 3.24 3.86 -11.64
N GLU A 54 3.57 4.69 -10.66
CA GLU A 54 3.74 6.12 -10.83
C GLU A 54 5.19 6.50 -10.50
N ASN A 55 5.92 7.04 -11.48
CA ASN A 55 7.31 7.48 -11.29
C ASN A 55 8.19 6.39 -10.64
N GLY A 56 8.04 5.14 -11.10
CA GLY A 56 8.79 4.00 -10.56
C GLY A 56 8.27 3.47 -9.21
N ARG A 57 7.24 4.07 -8.65
CA ARG A 57 6.64 3.68 -7.38
C ARG A 57 5.33 2.94 -7.63
N LEU A 58 5.15 1.80 -6.97
CA LEU A 58 3.89 1.07 -7.02
C LEU A 58 2.93 1.70 -6.00
N VAL A 59 1.76 2.14 -6.48
CA VAL A 59 0.78 2.84 -5.66
C VAL A 59 -0.62 2.27 -5.86
N TRP A 60 -1.43 2.31 -4.80
CA TRP A 60 -2.88 2.21 -4.90
C TRP A 60 -3.42 3.62 -5.13
N LEU A 61 -4.13 3.80 -6.23
CA LEU A 61 -4.76 5.07 -6.60
C LEU A 61 -6.26 4.95 -6.39
N PHE A 62 -6.80 5.79 -5.52
CA PHE A 62 -8.24 5.80 -5.22
C PHE A 62 -8.86 7.14 -5.51
N ASP A 63 -10.07 7.10 -6.09
CA ASP A 63 -10.98 8.22 -6.08
C ASP A 63 -11.97 8.01 -4.94
N VAL A 64 -12.07 8.98 -4.05
CA VAL A 64 -12.91 8.91 -2.85
C VAL A 64 -13.94 10.01 -2.91
N SER A 65 -15.23 9.64 -2.78
CA SER A 65 -16.31 10.62 -2.75
C SER A 65 -16.28 11.41 -1.44
N ILE A 66 -16.61 12.69 -1.54
CA ILE A 66 -16.73 13.61 -0.41
C ILE A 66 -18.21 13.82 -0.14
N PRO A 67 -18.73 13.53 1.08
CA PRO A 67 -20.15 13.72 1.38
C PRO A 67 -20.61 15.13 1.06
N GLY A 68 -21.74 15.24 0.36
CA GLY A 68 -22.34 16.53 0.01
C GLY A 68 -21.61 17.28 -1.11
N SER A 69 -20.64 16.66 -1.77
CA SER A 69 -19.85 17.32 -2.83
C SER A 69 -19.84 16.47 -4.10
N ARG A 70 -19.68 17.16 -5.24
CA ARG A 70 -19.43 16.51 -6.53
C ARG A 70 -17.93 16.31 -6.78
N ASN A 71 -17.10 16.90 -5.94
CA ASN A 71 -15.66 16.72 -6.02
C ASN A 71 -15.27 15.34 -5.44
N LEU A 72 -14.10 14.87 -5.85
CA LEU A 72 -13.50 13.65 -5.32
C LEU A 72 -12.16 14.01 -4.67
N ARG A 73 -11.70 13.16 -3.79
CA ARG A 73 -10.29 13.14 -3.38
C ARG A 73 -9.58 12.05 -4.14
N GLU A 74 -8.55 12.41 -4.87
CA GLU A 74 -7.64 11.44 -5.47
C GLU A 74 -6.52 11.17 -4.48
N ILE A 75 -6.46 9.94 -3.98
CA ILE A 75 -5.52 9.57 -2.92
C ILE A 75 -4.63 8.45 -3.43
N GLN A 76 -3.31 8.66 -3.34
CA GLN A 76 -2.32 7.65 -3.64
C GLN A 76 -1.73 7.11 -2.35
N VAL A 77 -1.71 5.79 -2.24
CA VAL A 77 -1.12 5.07 -1.11
C VAL A 77 0.01 4.20 -1.64
N ASP A 78 1.20 4.37 -1.08
CA ASP A 78 2.34 3.53 -1.46
C ASP A 78 2.00 2.07 -1.19
N ALA A 79 2.06 1.24 -2.22
CA ALA A 79 1.66 -0.16 -2.12
C ALA A 79 2.66 -1.03 -1.35
N ARG A 80 3.86 -0.54 -1.11
CA ARG A 80 4.88 -1.26 -0.36
C ARG A 80 4.89 -0.90 1.11
N THR A 81 4.71 0.39 1.41
CA THR A 81 4.83 0.91 2.77
C THR A 81 3.49 1.20 3.43
N GLY A 82 2.43 1.45 2.64
CA GLY A 82 1.14 1.89 3.14
C GLY A 82 1.08 3.38 3.46
N ALA A 83 2.13 4.13 3.15
CA ALA A 83 2.18 5.57 3.39
C ALA A 83 1.33 6.32 2.35
N VAL A 84 0.70 7.41 2.77
CA VAL A 84 0.00 8.30 1.84
C VAL A 84 1.02 9.09 1.03
N VAL A 85 0.95 8.98 -0.29
CA VAL A 85 1.85 9.66 -1.23
C VAL A 85 1.26 11.00 -1.64
N SER A 86 -0.04 11.05 -1.91
CA SER A 86 -0.72 12.28 -2.32
C SER A 86 -2.19 12.23 -1.95
N ASN A 87 -2.77 13.41 -1.81
CA ASN A 87 -4.19 13.61 -1.52
C ASN A 87 -4.60 14.93 -2.16
N THR A 88 -5.22 14.86 -3.34
CA THR A 88 -5.57 16.03 -4.14
C THR A 88 -7.06 16.09 -4.41
N LEU A 89 -7.57 17.32 -4.50
CA LEU A 89 -8.96 17.55 -4.86
C LEU A 89 -9.11 17.41 -6.37
N GLU A 90 -10.06 16.60 -6.79
CA GLU A 90 -10.42 16.44 -8.20
C GLU A 90 -11.83 16.96 -8.42
N THR A 91 -11.95 17.99 -9.24
CA THR A 91 -13.24 18.60 -9.58
C THR A 91 -13.87 17.88 -10.77
N PRO A 92 -15.19 18.03 -11.00
CA PRO A 92 -15.83 17.43 -12.16
C PRO A 92 -15.19 17.82 -13.49
N SER A 93 -14.59 19.01 -13.60
CA SER A 93 -13.93 19.48 -14.81
C SER A 93 -12.58 18.81 -15.06
N ASP A 94 -12.00 18.17 -14.05
CA ASP A 94 -10.73 17.46 -14.16
C ASP A 94 -10.90 16.02 -14.65
N ARG A 95 -12.14 15.53 -14.67
CA ARG A 95 -12.46 14.13 -15.01
C ARG A 95 -12.82 13.93 -16.44
#